data_61b754f8b9fab3f595cc83fb320c9548
#
_entry.id   61b754f8b9fab3f595cc83fb320c9548
#
_cell.length_a   1.000
_cell.length_b   1.000
_cell.length_c   1.000
_cell.angle_alpha   90.00
_cell.angle_beta   90.00
_cell.angle_gamma   90.00
#
_symmetry.space_group_name_H-M   'P 1'
#
loop_
_entity.id
_entity.type
_entity.pdbx_description
1 polymer ?
#
loop_
_entity_poly.entity_id
_entity_poly.type
_entity_poly.pdbx_seq_one_letter_code
_entity_poly.pdbx_strand_id
1 'polypeptide(L)'
;MSQQPHQFQPQGPAAYANQPPGPPEQTLPQKPPKNRNLVAIVAFIVAIAGFVFAVMEGAYVLGWVLLPIGFILSLVALFLKGQPKRMAVAALIITIVGTIAGVVAFMSSAARAFDDAFSSGEITAAPAEPGTIETLEDTDGSANQGTRANPFPLGTTISNAEWEVTVNSVDLEAAKKVAAESEFNDEPDEGYTYALVNLTVAYVGEHSGSPSSVRVNYVTGSGNVIDDWEKFVRVPDELNTNELYPGATTTGNIHFHVPLDDDGVLRVAPGLFADEVFFVIN
;
A
#
# COMPACT_ATOMS: atom_id res chain seq x y z
N MET A 1 76.73 83.78 -18.25
CA MET A 1 75.76 83.24 -19.21
C MET A 1 74.36 83.42 -18.57
N SER A 2 73.70 84.44 -19.06
CA SER A 2 72.41 84.96 -18.49
C SER A 2 71.25 84.25 -19.10
N GLN A 3 70.39 83.70 -18.30
CA GLN A 3 69.02 83.30 -18.74
C GLN A 3 68.01 84.23 -18.16
N GLN A 4 67.26 84.83 -19.04
CA GLN A 4 66.18 85.80 -18.75
C GLN A 4 64.91 84.99 -18.35
N PRO A 5 64.15 85.51 -17.42
CA PRO A 5 62.85 84.92 -17.04
C PRO A 5 61.76 85.42 -18.01
N HIS A 6 60.98 84.47 -18.49
CA HIS A 6 59.74 84.79 -19.25
C HIS A 6 58.66 85.34 -18.33
N GLN A 7 58.19 86.48 -18.68
CA GLN A 7 57.05 87.14 -18.04
C GLN A 7 55.73 86.49 -18.54
N PHE A 8 54.93 85.98 -17.55
CA PHE A 8 53.57 85.63 -17.82
C PHE A 8 52.68 86.87 -17.84
N GLN A 9 52.03 87.06 -19.00
CA GLN A 9 50.98 88.09 -19.18
C GLN A 9 49.63 87.45 -18.75
N PRO A 10 48.83 88.09 -17.86
CA PRO A 10 47.49 87.60 -17.55
C PRO A 10 46.54 87.97 -18.73
N GLN A 11 45.98 86.94 -19.36
CA GLN A 11 44.87 87.17 -20.28
C GLN A 11 43.60 87.45 -19.50
N GLY A 12 42.95 88.55 -19.78
CA GLY A 12 41.65 88.96 -19.26
C GLY A 12 40.50 88.06 -19.70
N PRO A 13 39.40 88.10 -18.98
CA PRO A 13 38.29 87.18 -19.23
C PRO A 13 37.67 87.41 -20.57
N ALA A 14 37.70 86.39 -21.45
CA ALA A 14 36.99 86.42 -22.72
C ALA A 14 35.48 86.42 -22.43
N ALA A 15 34.80 87.39 -23.00
CA ALA A 15 33.36 87.57 -23.01
C ALA A 15 32.71 86.36 -23.67
N TYR A 16 32.04 85.54 -22.86
CA TYR A 16 31.05 84.54 -23.36
C TYR A 16 29.81 85.33 -23.87
N ALA A 17 29.81 85.70 -25.14
CA ALA A 17 28.64 86.18 -25.76
C ALA A 17 27.72 85.04 -26.17
N ASN A 18 26.51 85.09 -25.63
CA ASN A 18 25.25 84.56 -26.17
C ASN A 18 25.36 83.30 -27.06
N GLN A 19 25.41 82.11 -26.39
CA GLN A 19 24.93 80.92 -27.04
C GLN A 19 23.41 80.81 -26.80
N PRO A 20 22.62 80.60 -27.86
CA PRO A 20 21.19 80.32 -27.67
C PRO A 20 21.03 79.04 -26.84
N PRO A 21 19.98 78.96 -25.96
CA PRO A 21 19.72 77.73 -25.17
C PRO A 21 19.57 76.53 -26.12
N GLY A 22 20.40 75.50 -25.91
CA GLY A 22 20.32 74.25 -26.63
C GLY A 22 18.92 73.59 -26.44
N PRO A 23 18.43 72.85 -27.45
CA PRO A 23 17.17 72.17 -27.32
C PRO A 23 17.13 71.37 -26.04
N PRO A 24 15.98 71.31 -25.34
CA PRO A 24 15.86 70.56 -24.04
C PRO A 24 16.29 69.11 -24.28
N GLU A 25 17.23 68.70 -23.48
CA GLU A 25 17.74 67.30 -23.41
C GLU A 25 16.54 66.41 -23.15
N GLN A 26 16.11 65.68 -24.16
CA GLN A 26 15.04 64.70 -24.02
C GLN A 26 15.60 63.58 -23.13
N THR A 27 15.33 63.65 -21.85
CA THR A 27 15.54 62.54 -20.95
C THR A 27 14.68 61.38 -21.45
N LEU A 28 15.34 60.37 -22.05
CA LEU A 28 14.71 59.10 -22.43
C LEU A 28 13.97 58.56 -21.17
N PRO A 29 12.71 58.15 -21.31
CA PRO A 29 11.96 57.59 -20.18
C PRO A 29 12.74 56.42 -19.61
N GLN A 30 13.27 56.61 -18.42
CA GLN A 30 13.89 55.53 -17.66
C GLN A 30 12.84 54.48 -17.40
N LYS A 31 13.07 53.26 -17.95
CA LYS A 31 12.22 52.11 -17.71
C LYS A 31 12.14 51.86 -16.20
N PRO A 32 10.94 51.89 -15.58
CA PRO A 32 10.83 51.75 -14.12
C PRO A 32 11.51 50.48 -13.67
N PRO A 33 12.17 50.48 -12.50
CA PRO A 33 12.82 49.28 -11.97
C PRO A 33 11.80 48.16 -11.89
N LYS A 34 12.15 47.00 -12.48
CA LYS A 34 11.28 45.83 -12.55
C LYS A 34 11.16 45.27 -11.10
N ASN A 35 10.12 45.70 -10.37
CA ASN A 35 9.84 45.19 -9.05
C ASN A 35 9.70 43.66 -9.11
N ARG A 36 10.59 42.97 -8.44
CA ARG A 36 10.56 41.49 -8.33
C ARG A 36 9.81 41.14 -7.07
N ASN A 37 8.75 40.35 -7.19
CA ASN A 37 8.03 39.82 -6.04
C ASN A 37 8.88 38.69 -5.41
N LEU A 38 9.72 39.04 -4.42
CA LEU A 38 10.59 38.08 -3.74
C LEU A 38 9.79 36.98 -3.03
N VAL A 39 8.62 37.30 -2.47
CA VAL A 39 7.75 36.32 -1.81
C VAL A 39 7.24 35.31 -2.83
N ALA A 40 6.87 35.75 -4.05
CA ALA A 40 6.44 34.85 -5.12
C ALA A 40 7.58 33.94 -5.62
N ILE A 41 8.83 34.44 -5.64
CA ILE A 41 9.99 33.64 -6.01
C ILE A 41 10.25 32.57 -4.96
N VAL A 42 10.24 32.93 -3.68
CA VAL A 42 10.41 31.98 -2.57
C VAL A 42 9.28 30.96 -2.58
N ALA A 43 8.04 31.39 -2.71
CA ALA A 43 6.88 30.49 -2.82
C ALA A 43 7.03 29.48 -3.97
N PHE A 44 7.53 29.92 -5.11
CA PHE A 44 7.75 29.07 -6.29
C PHE A 44 8.84 28.03 -6.05
N ILE A 45 9.97 28.42 -5.43
CA ILE A 45 11.05 27.49 -5.07
C ILE A 45 10.57 26.44 -4.07
N VAL A 46 9.86 26.88 -3.01
CA VAL A 46 9.30 25.98 -1.99
C VAL A 46 8.25 25.04 -2.61
N ALA A 47 7.42 25.53 -3.53
CA ALA A 47 6.43 24.70 -4.21
C ALA A 47 7.09 23.60 -5.07
N ILE A 48 8.16 23.92 -5.82
CA ILE A 48 8.90 22.93 -6.60
C ILE A 48 9.58 21.91 -5.68
N ALA A 49 10.26 22.36 -4.63
CA ALA A 49 10.89 21.46 -3.66
C ALA A 49 9.84 20.54 -3.01
N GLY A 50 8.72 21.10 -2.57
CA GLY A 50 7.61 20.35 -1.99
C GLY A 50 7.03 19.31 -2.95
N PHE A 51 6.87 19.66 -4.23
CA PHE A 51 6.41 18.74 -5.27
C PHE A 51 7.38 17.56 -5.46
N VAL A 52 8.68 17.84 -5.56
CA VAL A 52 9.71 16.80 -5.73
C VAL A 52 9.69 15.84 -4.54
N PHE A 53 9.71 16.36 -3.31
CA PHE A 53 9.69 15.52 -2.12
C PHE A 53 8.36 14.78 -1.93
N ALA A 54 7.24 15.31 -2.40
CA ALA A 54 5.95 14.65 -2.30
C ALA A 54 5.83 13.38 -3.15
N VAL A 55 6.65 13.23 -4.19
CA VAL A 55 6.68 12.05 -5.07
C VAL A 55 7.91 11.15 -4.87
N MET A 56 8.88 11.57 -4.02
CA MET A 56 10.04 10.75 -3.69
C MET A 56 9.72 9.77 -2.58
N GLU A 57 10.00 8.49 -2.80
CA GLU A 57 9.90 7.44 -1.78
C GLU A 57 10.80 7.76 -0.58
N GLY A 58 10.24 7.60 0.62
CA GLY A 58 10.94 7.92 1.89
C GLY A 58 11.01 9.40 2.26
N ALA A 59 10.64 10.34 1.38
CA ALA A 59 10.70 11.78 1.64
C ALA A 59 9.32 12.46 1.71
N TYR A 60 8.23 11.70 1.71
CA TYR A 60 6.85 12.23 1.70
C TYR A 60 6.57 13.27 2.80
N VAL A 61 7.12 13.06 4.01
CA VAL A 61 6.91 13.96 5.15
C VAL A 61 7.39 15.38 4.83
N LEU A 62 8.55 15.53 4.14
CA LEU A 62 9.06 16.83 3.72
C LEU A 62 8.14 17.48 2.68
N GLY A 63 7.63 16.70 1.72
CA GLY A 63 6.65 17.18 0.74
C GLY A 63 5.37 17.68 1.40
N TRP A 64 4.84 16.94 2.38
CA TRP A 64 3.62 17.28 3.11
C TRP A 64 3.76 18.56 3.95
N VAL A 65 4.96 18.89 4.41
CA VAL A 65 5.22 20.16 5.13
C VAL A 65 5.46 21.31 4.15
N LEU A 66 6.24 21.08 3.08
CA LEU A 66 6.61 22.13 2.14
C LEU A 66 5.46 22.59 1.24
N LEU A 67 4.56 21.68 0.83
CA LEU A 67 3.43 22.03 -0.03
C LEU A 67 2.45 23.03 0.64
N PRO A 68 1.97 22.80 1.88
CA PRO A 68 1.17 23.80 2.59
C PRO A 68 1.88 25.14 2.80
N ILE A 69 3.17 25.12 3.13
CA ILE A 69 3.97 26.34 3.28
C ILE A 69 4.04 27.09 1.95
N GLY A 70 4.34 26.40 0.85
CA GLY A 70 4.36 26.96 -0.50
C GLY A 70 3.00 27.52 -0.91
N PHE A 71 1.91 26.84 -0.56
CA PHE A 71 0.54 27.28 -0.80
C PHE A 71 0.24 28.60 -0.06
N ILE A 72 0.52 28.69 1.24
CA ILE A 72 0.30 29.91 2.03
C ILE A 72 1.14 31.08 1.46
N LEU A 73 2.43 30.84 1.17
CA LEU A 73 3.30 31.85 0.60
C LEU A 73 2.82 32.33 -0.77
N SER A 74 2.29 31.43 -1.60
CA SER A 74 1.74 31.78 -2.92
C SER A 74 0.48 32.64 -2.80
N LEU A 75 -0.39 32.37 -1.83
CA LEU A 75 -1.56 33.20 -1.53
C LEU A 75 -1.14 34.59 -1.04
N VAL A 76 -0.20 34.67 -0.09
CA VAL A 76 0.33 35.96 0.38
C VAL A 76 0.91 36.74 -0.79
N ALA A 77 1.73 36.11 -1.63
CA ALA A 77 2.32 36.76 -2.82
C ALA A 77 1.27 37.26 -3.82
N LEU A 78 0.12 36.58 -3.93
CA LEU A 78 -0.99 36.94 -4.82
C LEU A 78 -1.72 38.22 -4.35
N PHE A 79 -1.83 38.41 -3.03
CA PHE A 79 -2.51 39.57 -2.42
C PHE A 79 -1.61 40.81 -2.31
N LEU A 80 -0.29 40.71 -2.55
CA LEU A 80 0.60 41.88 -2.54
C LEU A 80 0.24 42.84 -3.70
N LYS A 81 -0.15 44.06 -3.33
CA LYS A 81 -0.48 45.14 -4.32
C LYS A 81 0.79 45.61 -5.03
N GLY A 82 0.67 45.84 -6.36
CA GLY A 82 1.75 46.42 -7.18
C GLY A 82 2.86 45.45 -7.59
N GLN A 83 2.73 44.17 -7.34
CA GLN A 83 3.73 43.14 -7.65
C GLN A 83 3.28 42.23 -8.81
N PRO A 84 4.21 41.72 -9.64
CA PRO A 84 3.87 40.81 -10.73
C PRO A 84 3.37 39.48 -10.13
N LYS A 85 2.16 39.05 -10.54
CA LYS A 85 1.45 37.87 -9.95
C LYS A 85 1.74 36.56 -10.66
N ARG A 86 2.41 36.56 -11.81
CA ARG A 86 2.62 35.35 -12.64
C ARG A 86 3.29 34.20 -11.88
N MET A 87 4.36 34.49 -11.10
CA MET A 87 5.05 33.48 -10.31
C MET A 87 4.22 32.97 -9.12
N ALA A 88 3.43 33.85 -8.50
CA ALA A 88 2.54 33.46 -7.41
C ALA A 88 1.44 32.49 -7.90
N VAL A 89 0.86 32.77 -9.07
CA VAL A 89 -0.13 31.86 -9.70
C VAL A 89 0.51 30.54 -10.08
N ALA A 90 1.71 30.54 -10.67
CA ALA A 90 2.42 29.31 -10.99
C ALA A 90 2.73 28.49 -9.74
N ALA A 91 3.21 29.10 -8.65
CA ALA A 91 3.44 28.43 -7.38
C ALA A 91 2.15 27.83 -6.81
N LEU A 92 1.03 28.54 -6.88
CA LEU A 92 -0.27 28.07 -6.42
C LEU A 92 -0.74 26.82 -7.20
N ILE A 93 -0.60 26.84 -8.52
CA ILE A 93 -0.95 25.69 -9.37
C ILE A 93 -0.06 24.49 -9.02
N ILE A 94 1.26 24.69 -8.88
CA ILE A 94 2.20 23.63 -8.53
C ILE A 94 1.86 23.02 -7.17
N THR A 95 1.50 23.83 -6.18
CA THR A 95 1.15 23.29 -4.85
C THR A 95 -0.14 22.48 -4.87
N ILE A 96 -1.15 22.91 -5.63
CA ILE A 96 -2.40 22.15 -5.78
C ILE A 96 -2.15 20.83 -6.51
N VAL A 97 -1.48 20.86 -7.67
CA VAL A 97 -1.14 19.67 -8.44
C VAL A 97 -0.23 18.76 -7.63
N GLY A 98 0.77 19.33 -6.94
CA GLY A 98 1.70 18.58 -6.08
C GLY A 98 1.02 17.90 -4.90
N THR A 99 0.01 18.54 -4.30
CA THR A 99 -0.77 17.91 -3.23
C THR A 99 -1.56 16.71 -3.76
N ILE A 100 -2.22 16.84 -4.91
CA ILE A 100 -2.97 15.73 -5.52
C ILE A 100 -2.02 14.58 -5.87
N ALA A 101 -0.91 14.88 -6.57
CA ALA A 101 0.09 13.88 -6.94
C ALA A 101 0.72 13.20 -5.71
N GLY A 102 1.03 13.98 -4.67
CA GLY A 102 1.58 13.47 -3.41
C GLY A 102 0.62 12.55 -2.66
N VAL A 103 -0.68 12.88 -2.63
CA VAL A 103 -1.71 11.99 -2.04
C VAL A 103 -1.81 10.69 -2.83
N VAL A 104 -1.84 10.74 -4.16
CA VAL A 104 -1.90 9.52 -4.99
C VAL A 104 -0.65 8.67 -4.80
N ALA A 105 0.55 9.27 -4.81
CA ALA A 105 1.81 8.56 -4.58
C ALA A 105 1.86 7.92 -3.18
N PHE A 106 1.43 8.65 -2.15
CA PHE A 106 1.36 8.13 -0.79
C PHE A 106 0.37 6.97 -0.67
N MET A 107 -0.84 7.11 -1.22
CA MET A 107 -1.83 6.02 -1.19
C MET A 107 -1.34 4.78 -1.92
N SER A 108 -0.65 4.92 -3.06
CA SER A 108 -0.06 3.79 -3.78
C SER A 108 1.03 3.10 -2.98
N SER A 109 1.90 3.87 -2.30
CA SER A 109 2.97 3.31 -1.46
C SER A 109 2.41 2.69 -0.19
N ALA A 110 1.38 3.30 0.41
CA ALA A 110 0.70 2.74 1.57
C ALA A 110 -0.02 1.43 1.22
N ALA A 111 -0.67 1.35 0.05
CA ALA A 111 -1.30 0.12 -0.42
C ALA A 111 -0.27 -1.00 -0.63
N ARG A 112 0.87 -0.71 -1.28
CA ARG A 112 1.95 -1.70 -1.44
C ARG A 112 2.54 -2.14 -0.11
N ALA A 113 2.83 -1.19 0.79
CA ALA A 113 3.34 -1.53 2.12
C ALA A 113 2.32 -2.33 2.95
N PHE A 114 1.02 -2.10 2.73
CA PHE A 114 -0.04 -2.90 3.33
C PHE A 114 -0.05 -4.29 2.71
N ASP A 115 -0.01 -4.40 1.38
CA ASP A 115 0.08 -5.70 0.69
C ASP A 115 1.35 -6.47 1.14
N ASP A 116 2.52 -5.84 1.15
CA ASP A 116 3.77 -6.46 1.59
C ASP A 116 3.74 -6.89 3.07
N ALA A 117 3.01 -6.16 3.92
CA ALA A 117 2.92 -6.46 5.36
C ALA A 117 1.83 -7.48 5.72
N PHE A 118 0.78 -7.59 4.91
CA PHE A 118 -0.43 -8.35 5.24
C PHE A 118 -0.83 -9.40 4.19
N SER A 119 -0.34 -9.33 2.94
CA SER A 119 -0.51 -10.42 2.00
C SER A 119 0.58 -11.47 2.26
N SER A 120 0.17 -12.66 2.62
CA SER A 120 1.08 -13.80 2.82
C SER A 120 1.66 -14.34 1.50
N GLY A 121 1.63 -13.55 0.42
CA GLY A 121 2.14 -13.93 -0.90
C GLY A 121 1.15 -14.77 -1.73
N GLU A 122 1.55 -15.05 -2.96
CA GLU A 122 0.80 -15.89 -3.90
C GLU A 122 0.71 -17.33 -3.38
N ILE A 123 -0.48 -17.95 -3.47
CA ILE A 123 -0.68 -19.33 -3.02
C ILE A 123 -0.15 -20.27 -4.11
N THR A 124 0.75 -21.17 -3.69
CA THR A 124 1.25 -22.26 -4.51
C THR A 124 0.62 -23.57 -4.02
N ALA A 125 0.23 -24.45 -4.91
CA ALA A 125 -0.31 -25.78 -4.59
C ALA A 125 0.63 -26.89 -5.05
N ALA A 126 0.87 -27.89 -4.19
CA ALA A 126 1.65 -29.07 -4.50
C ALA A 126 0.89 -30.36 -4.09
N PRO A 127 0.86 -31.40 -4.95
CA PRO A 127 0.28 -32.70 -4.57
C PRO A 127 1.05 -33.35 -3.42
N ALA A 128 0.37 -34.17 -2.63
CA ALA A 128 0.92 -34.84 -1.43
C ALA A 128 1.97 -35.95 -1.71
N GLU A 129 2.52 -36.10 -2.90
CA GLU A 129 3.54 -37.10 -3.21
C GLU A 129 4.95 -36.60 -2.89
N PRO A 130 5.79 -37.38 -2.17
CA PRO A 130 7.15 -36.96 -1.86
C PRO A 130 8.04 -37.11 -3.09
N GLY A 131 8.39 -36.02 -3.75
CA GLY A 131 9.53 -36.02 -4.67
C GLY A 131 9.46 -35.22 -5.96
N THR A 132 8.45 -34.44 -6.23
CA THR A 132 8.46 -33.61 -7.44
C THR A 132 7.92 -32.21 -7.10
N ILE A 133 8.82 -31.28 -6.88
CA ILE A 133 8.46 -29.86 -6.96
C ILE A 133 8.32 -29.56 -8.46
N GLU A 134 7.16 -29.78 -9.01
CA GLU A 134 6.79 -29.16 -10.28
C GLU A 134 6.29 -27.75 -9.96
N THR A 135 7.15 -26.78 -10.19
CA THR A 135 6.71 -25.41 -10.43
C THR A 135 5.69 -25.52 -11.55
N LEU A 136 4.42 -25.27 -11.25
CA LEU A 136 3.37 -25.23 -12.26
C LEU A 136 3.62 -23.99 -13.14
N GLU A 137 4.52 -24.16 -14.13
CA GLU A 137 4.57 -23.27 -15.26
C GLU A 137 3.27 -23.47 -16.04
N ASP A 138 2.56 -22.38 -16.29
CA ASP A 138 1.36 -22.20 -17.08
C ASP A 138 1.15 -23.27 -18.16
N THR A 139 0.42 -24.32 -17.80
CA THR A 139 -0.25 -25.14 -18.79
C THR A 139 -1.74 -24.84 -18.68
N ASP A 140 -2.37 -24.45 -19.74
CA ASP A 140 -3.72 -23.89 -19.96
C ASP A 140 -4.91 -24.65 -19.29
N GLY A 141 -4.64 -25.52 -18.32
CA GLY A 141 -5.60 -26.26 -17.49
C GLY A 141 -5.48 -25.99 -15.99
N SER A 142 -4.37 -25.39 -15.51
CA SER A 142 -4.11 -25.15 -14.07
C SER A 142 -4.62 -23.79 -13.60
N ALA A 143 -4.86 -22.84 -14.47
CA ALA A 143 -5.24 -21.47 -14.12
C ALA A 143 -6.57 -21.33 -13.36
N ASN A 144 -7.38 -22.39 -13.26
CA ASN A 144 -8.66 -22.40 -12.55
C ASN A 144 -8.73 -23.44 -11.43
N GLN A 145 -7.64 -24.17 -11.14
CA GLN A 145 -7.64 -25.13 -10.04
C GLN A 145 -7.59 -24.41 -8.69
N GLY A 146 -8.30 -24.93 -7.70
CA GLY A 146 -8.46 -24.27 -6.40
C GLY A 146 -9.63 -23.28 -6.36
N THR A 147 -10.34 -23.09 -7.47
CA THR A 147 -11.59 -22.30 -7.45
C THR A 147 -12.76 -23.15 -6.94
N ARG A 148 -13.85 -22.53 -6.52
CA ARG A 148 -15.05 -23.24 -6.09
C ARG A 148 -15.60 -24.19 -7.17
N ALA A 149 -15.47 -23.84 -8.46
CA ALA A 149 -15.93 -24.66 -9.58
C ALA A 149 -14.97 -25.79 -9.93
N ASN A 150 -13.70 -25.68 -9.53
CA ASN A 150 -12.66 -26.69 -9.76
C ASN A 150 -11.76 -26.78 -8.52
N PRO A 151 -12.27 -27.34 -7.40
CA PRO A 151 -11.56 -27.38 -6.13
C PRO A 151 -10.36 -28.36 -6.17
N PHE A 152 -9.39 -28.15 -5.30
CA PHE A 152 -8.28 -29.06 -5.10
C PHE A 152 -8.75 -30.40 -4.51
N PRO A 153 -8.11 -31.52 -4.86
CA PRO A 153 -8.31 -32.78 -4.17
C PRO A 153 -7.76 -32.74 -2.75
N LEU A 154 -8.29 -33.58 -1.86
CA LEU A 154 -7.74 -33.80 -0.53
C LEU A 154 -6.30 -34.30 -0.62
N GLY A 155 -5.45 -33.94 0.33
CA GLY A 155 -4.02 -34.24 0.34
C GLY A 155 -3.18 -33.25 -0.46
N THR A 156 -3.78 -32.29 -1.17
CA THR A 156 -3.01 -31.17 -1.78
C THR A 156 -2.53 -30.24 -0.67
N THR A 157 -1.25 -29.89 -0.71
CA THR A 157 -0.67 -28.86 0.17
C THR A 157 -0.69 -27.52 -0.55
N ILE A 158 -1.29 -26.53 0.06
CA ILE A 158 -1.20 -25.13 -0.35
C ILE A 158 -0.18 -24.41 0.50
N SER A 159 0.61 -23.55 -0.08
CA SER A 159 1.65 -22.79 0.63
C SER A 159 1.69 -21.34 0.19
N ASN A 160 2.09 -20.49 1.13
CA ASN A 160 2.46 -19.11 0.89
C ASN A 160 3.75 -18.77 1.65
N ALA A 161 4.06 -17.48 1.84
CA ALA A 161 5.29 -17.05 2.51
C ALA A 161 5.35 -17.43 4.00
N GLU A 162 4.23 -17.75 4.65
CA GLU A 162 4.17 -17.99 6.10
C GLU A 162 3.65 -19.38 6.48
N TRP A 163 2.77 -19.97 5.66
CA TRP A 163 2.05 -21.18 6.01
C TRP A 163 2.06 -22.21 4.90
N GLU A 164 2.20 -23.48 5.30
CA GLU A 164 1.85 -24.64 4.49
C GLU A 164 0.65 -25.33 5.14
N VAL A 165 -0.40 -25.55 4.35
CA VAL A 165 -1.65 -26.15 4.83
C VAL A 165 -2.03 -27.32 3.95
N THR A 166 -2.26 -28.47 4.57
CA THR A 166 -2.76 -29.67 3.89
C THR A 166 -4.10 -30.07 4.49
N VAL A 167 -5.13 -30.20 3.65
CA VAL A 167 -6.40 -30.83 4.05
C VAL A 167 -6.25 -32.32 3.87
N ASN A 168 -6.05 -33.06 4.98
CA ASN A 168 -5.74 -34.50 4.92
C ASN A 168 -6.99 -35.33 4.61
N SER A 169 -8.10 -35.07 5.32
CA SER A 169 -9.34 -35.81 5.18
C SER A 169 -10.54 -35.02 5.68
N VAL A 170 -11.73 -35.39 5.20
CA VAL A 170 -13.02 -34.90 5.68
C VAL A 170 -13.90 -36.07 6.06
N ASP A 171 -14.51 -36.01 7.23
CA ASP A 171 -15.51 -36.96 7.70
C ASP A 171 -16.84 -36.24 7.91
N LEU A 172 -17.77 -36.47 7.01
CA LEU A 172 -19.09 -35.81 7.00
C LEU A 172 -20.07 -36.50 7.97
N GLU A 173 -19.71 -37.66 8.53
CA GLU A 173 -20.58 -38.46 9.44
C GLU A 173 -20.03 -38.48 10.88
N ALA A 174 -19.41 -37.42 11.33
CA ALA A 174 -18.65 -37.37 12.56
C ALA A 174 -19.51 -37.19 13.84
N ALA A 175 -20.83 -37.04 13.76
CA ALA A 175 -21.69 -36.79 14.92
C ALA A 175 -21.46 -37.76 16.08
N LYS A 176 -21.27 -39.06 15.79
CA LYS A 176 -20.99 -40.07 16.82
C LYS A 176 -19.61 -39.92 17.47
N LYS A 177 -18.60 -39.51 16.70
CA LYS A 177 -17.25 -39.26 17.21
C LYS A 177 -17.24 -38.02 18.10
N VAL A 178 -17.92 -36.98 17.70
CA VAL A 178 -18.10 -35.75 18.49
C VAL A 178 -18.83 -36.03 19.79
N ALA A 179 -19.95 -36.78 19.74
CA ALA A 179 -20.70 -37.14 20.93
C ALA A 179 -19.89 -38.03 21.92
N ALA A 180 -19.01 -38.87 21.40
CA ALA A 180 -18.16 -39.73 22.22
C ALA A 180 -17.00 -39.00 22.92
N GLU A 181 -16.58 -37.84 22.37
CA GLU A 181 -15.46 -37.05 22.89
C GLU A 181 -15.82 -36.36 24.21
N SER A 182 -17.06 -35.89 24.37
CA SER A 182 -17.50 -35.21 25.58
C SER A 182 -18.99 -35.36 25.81
N GLU A 183 -19.37 -35.71 27.05
CA GLU A 183 -20.78 -35.73 27.48
C GLU A 183 -21.45 -34.34 27.48
N PHE A 184 -20.67 -33.30 27.35
CA PHE A 184 -21.16 -31.89 27.29
C PHE A 184 -21.33 -31.38 25.87
N ASN A 185 -21.00 -32.20 24.87
CA ASN A 185 -21.23 -31.81 23.48
C ASN A 185 -22.72 -31.87 23.15
N ASP A 186 -23.21 -30.80 22.53
CA ASP A 186 -24.58 -30.78 22.04
C ASP A 186 -24.72 -31.74 20.84
N GLU A 187 -25.89 -32.38 20.74
CA GLU A 187 -26.26 -33.12 19.53
C GLU A 187 -26.45 -32.12 18.35
N PRO A 188 -26.20 -32.58 17.11
CA PRO A 188 -26.48 -31.72 15.96
C PRO A 188 -27.98 -31.41 15.86
N ASP A 189 -28.31 -30.24 15.30
CA ASP A 189 -29.72 -29.84 15.11
C ASP A 189 -30.38 -30.78 14.08
N GLU A 190 -31.73 -30.79 14.08
CA GLU A 190 -32.51 -31.61 13.14
C GLU A 190 -32.16 -31.20 11.68
N GLY A 191 -31.77 -32.17 10.85
CA GLY A 191 -31.35 -31.94 9.47
C GLY A 191 -29.89 -31.55 9.32
N TYR A 192 -29.10 -31.60 10.42
CA TYR A 192 -27.66 -31.31 10.41
C TYR A 192 -26.81 -32.46 10.98
N THR A 193 -25.52 -32.41 10.74
CA THR A 193 -24.53 -33.30 11.30
C THR A 193 -23.26 -32.53 11.65
N TYR A 194 -22.33 -33.16 12.33
CA TYR A 194 -20.96 -32.66 12.47
C TYR A 194 -20.07 -33.26 11.40
N ALA A 195 -19.32 -32.37 10.72
CA ALA A 195 -18.21 -32.73 9.86
C ALA A 195 -16.90 -32.50 10.62
N LEU A 196 -15.93 -33.43 10.51
CA LEU A 196 -14.56 -33.26 10.98
C LEU A 196 -13.64 -33.10 9.78
N VAL A 197 -12.80 -32.06 9.82
CA VAL A 197 -11.77 -31.79 8.81
C VAL A 197 -10.41 -31.94 9.48
N ASN A 198 -9.62 -32.90 9.02
CA ASN A 198 -8.26 -33.08 9.50
C ASN A 198 -7.29 -32.25 8.69
N LEU A 199 -6.52 -31.43 9.38
CA LEU A 199 -5.57 -30.49 8.79
C LEU A 199 -4.15 -30.76 9.31
N THR A 200 -3.17 -30.55 8.44
CA THR A 200 -1.78 -30.34 8.82
C THR A 200 -1.41 -28.90 8.48
N VAL A 201 -0.91 -28.17 9.48
CA VAL A 201 -0.50 -26.77 9.34
C VAL A 201 0.94 -26.64 9.77
N ALA A 202 1.82 -26.19 8.88
CA ALA A 202 3.22 -25.90 9.17
C ALA A 202 3.49 -24.40 9.04
N TYR A 203 4.28 -23.87 9.96
CA TYR A 203 4.73 -22.48 9.88
C TYR A 203 6.10 -22.43 9.19
N VAL A 204 6.18 -21.68 8.08
CA VAL A 204 7.39 -21.53 7.27
C VAL A 204 7.93 -20.09 7.28
N GLY A 205 7.21 -19.15 7.91
CA GLY A 205 7.62 -17.76 8.03
C GLY A 205 8.86 -17.54 8.90
N GLU A 206 9.34 -16.31 8.98
CA GLU A 206 10.63 -15.97 9.61
C GLU A 206 10.59 -15.90 11.15
N HIS A 207 9.44 -15.59 11.77
CA HIS A 207 9.35 -15.30 13.20
C HIS A 207 8.59 -16.38 13.97
N SER A 208 7.33 -16.17 14.19
CA SER A 208 6.39 -17.12 14.80
C SER A 208 4.97 -16.75 14.34
N GLY A 209 4.09 -17.74 14.28
CA GLY A 209 2.71 -17.55 13.89
C GLY A 209 1.77 -18.48 14.63
N SER A 210 0.49 -18.12 14.71
CA SER A 210 -0.53 -18.97 15.28
C SER A 210 -1.35 -19.62 14.17
N PRO A 211 -1.55 -20.97 14.20
CA PRO A 211 -2.43 -21.67 13.27
C PRO A 211 -3.85 -21.11 13.18
N SER A 212 -4.30 -20.38 14.21
CA SER A 212 -5.60 -19.68 14.18
C SER A 212 -5.71 -18.59 13.12
N SER A 213 -4.58 -18.16 12.52
CA SER A 213 -4.59 -17.25 11.37
C SER A 213 -4.99 -17.93 10.06
N VAL A 214 -4.83 -19.27 9.98
CA VAL A 214 -5.32 -20.08 8.87
C VAL A 214 -6.82 -20.22 8.99
N ARG A 215 -7.56 -19.71 8.00
CA ARG A 215 -9.02 -19.76 8.01
C ARG A 215 -9.50 -20.95 7.20
N VAL A 216 -10.41 -21.72 7.78
CA VAL A 216 -11.10 -22.79 7.10
C VAL A 216 -12.59 -22.62 7.32
N ASN A 217 -13.37 -22.73 6.26
CA ASN A 217 -14.83 -22.63 6.30
C ASN A 217 -15.43 -23.76 5.46
N TYR A 218 -16.60 -24.23 5.83
CA TYR A 218 -17.42 -25.04 4.98
C TYR A 218 -18.34 -24.14 4.14
N VAL A 219 -18.38 -24.34 2.81
CA VAL A 219 -19.26 -23.60 1.91
C VAL A 219 -20.27 -24.58 1.35
N THR A 220 -21.53 -24.42 1.72
CA THR A 220 -22.62 -25.31 1.27
C THR A 220 -22.77 -25.30 -0.25
N GLY A 221 -23.38 -26.32 -0.82
CA GLY A 221 -23.75 -26.35 -2.23
C GLY A 221 -24.58 -25.13 -2.67
N SER A 222 -25.44 -24.64 -1.78
CA SER A 222 -26.24 -23.41 -1.99
C SER A 222 -25.43 -22.10 -1.84
N GLY A 223 -24.18 -22.16 -1.34
CA GLY A 223 -23.27 -21.02 -1.25
C GLY A 223 -23.25 -20.31 0.11
N ASN A 224 -23.86 -20.88 1.14
CA ASN A 224 -23.73 -20.33 2.49
C ASN A 224 -22.39 -20.74 3.09
N VAL A 225 -21.78 -19.84 3.85
CA VAL A 225 -20.51 -20.09 4.55
C VAL A 225 -20.84 -20.47 5.98
N ILE A 226 -20.26 -21.56 6.46
CA ILE A 226 -20.36 -22.07 7.82
C ILE A 226 -18.97 -21.98 8.45
N ASP A 227 -18.90 -21.34 9.60
CA ASP A 227 -17.69 -21.19 10.39
C ASP A 227 -17.57 -22.31 11.45
N ASP A 228 -16.34 -22.62 11.90
CA ASP A 228 -16.05 -23.63 12.92
C ASP A 228 -16.55 -23.23 14.32
N TRP A 229 -16.86 -21.96 14.57
CA TRP A 229 -17.34 -21.43 15.85
C TRP A 229 -18.88 -21.33 15.96
N GLU A 230 -19.65 -21.76 14.95
CA GLU A 230 -21.13 -21.73 15.03
C GLU A 230 -21.70 -22.65 16.11
N LYS A 231 -21.01 -23.75 16.39
CA LYS A 231 -21.32 -24.67 17.51
C LYS A 231 -20.04 -24.94 18.27
N PHE A 232 -20.12 -24.86 19.60
CA PHE A 232 -18.99 -25.15 20.47
C PHE A 232 -19.04 -26.60 20.95
N VAL A 233 -18.30 -27.46 20.30
CA VAL A 233 -18.13 -28.89 20.68
C VAL A 233 -16.65 -29.24 20.77
N ARG A 234 -16.32 -30.21 21.63
CA ARG A 234 -14.99 -30.83 21.64
C ARG A 234 -14.91 -31.90 20.58
N VAL A 235 -13.79 -32.00 19.94
CA VAL A 235 -13.55 -32.98 18.88
C VAL A 235 -12.32 -33.81 19.20
N PRO A 236 -12.25 -35.08 18.78
CA PRO A 236 -11.07 -35.90 18.95
C PRO A 236 -9.90 -35.28 18.18
N ASP A 237 -8.70 -35.38 18.76
CA ASP A 237 -7.46 -34.88 18.15
C ASP A 237 -7.62 -33.44 17.62
N GLU A 238 -8.20 -32.55 18.44
CA GLU A 238 -8.45 -31.16 18.08
C GLU A 238 -7.16 -30.45 17.64
N LEU A 239 -7.23 -29.65 16.59
CA LEU A 239 -6.10 -28.91 16.06
C LEU A 239 -5.54 -27.95 17.11
N ASN A 240 -4.27 -28.12 17.46
CA ASN A 240 -3.60 -27.23 18.39
C ASN A 240 -3.25 -25.90 17.70
N THR A 241 -3.78 -24.82 18.23
CA THR A 241 -3.59 -23.46 17.72
C THR A 241 -2.54 -22.65 18.47
N ASN A 242 -1.72 -23.29 19.33
CA ASN A 242 -0.60 -22.64 19.98
C ASN A 242 0.40 -22.09 18.94
N GLU A 243 1.12 -21.06 19.34
CA GLU A 243 2.13 -20.43 18.52
C GLU A 243 3.19 -21.43 18.02
N LEU A 244 3.51 -21.36 16.73
CA LEU A 244 4.52 -22.15 16.05
C LEU A 244 5.70 -21.26 15.63
N TYR A 245 6.89 -21.80 15.78
CA TYR A 245 8.14 -21.22 15.24
C TYR A 245 8.46 -21.83 13.87
N PRO A 246 9.38 -21.22 13.09
CA PRO A 246 9.75 -21.71 11.77
C PRO A 246 10.08 -23.21 11.73
N GLY A 247 9.42 -23.95 10.83
CA GLY A 247 9.55 -25.40 10.67
C GLY A 247 8.70 -26.24 11.63
N ALA A 248 7.98 -25.62 12.59
CA ALA A 248 7.07 -26.37 13.47
C ALA A 248 5.74 -26.65 12.75
N THR A 249 5.14 -27.79 13.08
CA THR A 249 3.93 -28.30 12.45
C THR A 249 2.94 -28.77 13.52
N THR A 250 1.66 -28.58 13.26
CA THR A 250 0.55 -29.15 14.04
C THR A 250 -0.40 -29.89 13.10
N THR A 251 -0.97 -30.97 13.59
CA THR A 251 -2.00 -31.76 12.87
C THR A 251 -3.15 -32.00 13.81
N GLY A 252 -4.36 -31.88 13.32
CA GLY A 252 -5.55 -32.10 14.12
C GLY A 252 -6.84 -31.81 13.39
N ASN A 253 -7.94 -31.97 14.11
CA ASN A 253 -9.30 -31.82 13.58
C ASN A 253 -9.87 -30.47 13.96
N ILE A 254 -10.61 -29.87 13.00
CA ILE A 254 -11.58 -28.83 13.23
C ILE A 254 -12.97 -29.36 12.87
N HIS A 255 -14.03 -28.71 13.31
CA HIS A 255 -15.39 -29.19 13.08
C HIS A 255 -16.26 -28.13 12.41
N PHE A 256 -17.31 -28.62 11.73
CA PHE A 256 -18.37 -27.79 11.20
C PHE A 256 -19.72 -28.44 11.47
N HIS A 257 -20.72 -27.63 11.75
CA HIS A 257 -22.12 -28.06 11.88
C HIS A 257 -22.80 -27.85 10.52
N VAL A 258 -22.89 -28.92 9.74
CA VAL A 258 -23.26 -28.85 8.32
C VAL A 258 -24.62 -29.51 8.04
N PRO A 259 -25.37 -29.07 7.02
CA PRO A 259 -26.59 -29.74 6.61
C PRO A 259 -26.29 -31.19 6.19
N LEU A 260 -27.22 -32.11 6.47
CA LEU A 260 -27.15 -33.48 5.96
C LEU A 260 -27.24 -33.47 4.43
N ASP A 261 -26.50 -34.40 3.81
CA ASP A 261 -26.54 -34.64 2.35
C ASP A 261 -26.19 -33.39 1.50
N ASP A 262 -25.40 -32.44 2.05
CA ASP A 262 -24.95 -31.26 1.31
C ASP A 262 -23.70 -31.57 0.49
N ASP A 263 -23.64 -31.00 -0.73
CA ASP A 263 -22.56 -31.14 -1.70
C ASP A 263 -21.60 -29.93 -1.68
N GLY A 264 -21.28 -29.44 -0.51
CA GLY A 264 -20.41 -28.30 -0.28
C GLY A 264 -18.96 -28.53 -0.64
N VAL A 265 -18.13 -27.52 -0.35
CA VAL A 265 -16.68 -27.54 -0.50
C VAL A 265 -16.03 -26.89 0.73
N LEU A 266 -14.76 -27.18 0.98
CA LEU A 266 -14.00 -26.42 1.97
C LEU A 266 -13.36 -25.22 1.31
N ARG A 267 -13.44 -24.07 1.95
CA ARG A 267 -12.70 -22.85 1.63
C ARG A 267 -11.55 -22.72 2.63
N VAL A 268 -10.32 -22.59 2.12
CA VAL A 268 -9.11 -22.47 2.95
C VAL A 268 -8.34 -21.24 2.53
N ALA A 269 -7.95 -20.41 3.50
CA ALA A 269 -7.06 -19.28 3.32
C ALA A 269 -5.88 -19.42 4.30
N PRO A 270 -4.64 -19.59 3.80
CA PRO A 270 -3.45 -19.81 4.63
C PRO A 270 -2.94 -18.48 5.22
N GLY A 271 -3.76 -17.79 6.01
CA GLY A 271 -3.46 -16.51 6.66
C GLY A 271 -4.66 -15.57 6.65
N LEU A 272 -4.62 -14.53 7.49
CA LEU A 272 -5.73 -13.60 7.69
C LEU A 272 -6.12 -12.83 6.42
N PHE A 273 -5.14 -12.52 5.58
CA PHE A 273 -5.29 -11.71 4.36
C PHE A 273 -4.86 -12.47 3.09
N ALA A 274 -4.60 -13.78 3.23
CA ALA A 274 -4.30 -14.63 2.09
C ALA A 274 -5.52 -14.82 1.20
N ASP A 275 -5.26 -15.06 -0.08
CA ASP A 275 -6.29 -15.49 -1.02
C ASP A 275 -6.93 -16.81 -0.56
N GLU A 276 -8.14 -17.07 -1.02
CA GLU A 276 -8.88 -18.27 -0.68
C GLU A 276 -8.82 -19.29 -1.81
N VAL A 277 -8.69 -20.54 -1.43
CA VAL A 277 -8.78 -21.68 -2.36
C VAL A 277 -9.79 -22.70 -1.84
N PHE A 278 -10.25 -23.55 -2.71
CA PHE A 278 -11.30 -24.52 -2.40
C PHE A 278 -10.80 -25.95 -2.54
N PHE A 279 -11.32 -26.83 -1.67
CA PHE A 279 -11.05 -28.26 -1.66
C PHE A 279 -12.34 -29.06 -1.76
N VAL A 280 -12.28 -30.22 -2.41
CA VAL A 280 -13.37 -31.19 -2.38
C VAL A 280 -13.57 -31.70 -0.95
N ILE A 281 -14.77 -32.24 -0.65
CA ILE A 281 -15.08 -32.88 0.63
C ILE A 281 -15.25 -34.40 0.51
N ASN A 282 -15.23 -34.93 -0.73
CA ASN A 282 -15.42 -36.35 -1.05
C ASN A 282 -14.25 -36.90 -1.87
#